data_ad7876375d127e5d38ac250744ab378e
#
_entry.id   ad7876375d127e5d38ac250744ab378e
#
_cell.length_a   1.000
_cell.length_b   1.000
_cell.length_c   1.000
_cell.angle_alpha   90.00
_cell.angle_beta   90.00
_cell.angle_gamma   90.00
#
_symmetry.space_group_name_H-M   'P 1'
#
loop_
_entity.id
_entity.type
_entity.pdbx_description
1 polymer ?
#
loop_
_entity_poly.entity_id
_entity_poly.type
_entity_poly.pdbx_seq_one_letter_code
_entity_poly.pdbx_strand_id
1 'polypeptide(L)' 'MISIMGFLKSAWNHGLARENIDHALNNPVTVHYFDGYVVGPSRSGRLLEVGVSDDGFVFHAVSAREKFLRRK' A
#
# COMPACT_ATOMS: atom_id res chain seq x y z
N MET A 1 1.72 8.12 -9.78
CA MET A 1 1.82 6.64 -9.84
C MET A 1 3.12 6.18 -9.18
N ILE A 2 3.03 5.17 -8.35
CA ILE A 2 4.19 4.59 -7.68
C ILE A 2 4.66 3.39 -8.48
N SER A 3 5.91 3.42 -8.91
CA SER A 3 6.49 2.31 -9.66
C SER A 3 7.03 1.26 -8.69
N ILE A 4 6.74 0.00 -8.98
CA ILE A 4 7.25 -1.10 -8.16
C ILE A 4 7.90 -2.14 -9.06
N MET A 5 8.82 -2.92 -8.46
CA MET A 5 9.51 -4.00 -9.17
C MET A 5 8.73 -5.30 -9.09
N GLY A 6 8.00 -5.52 -8.03
CA GLY A 6 7.23 -6.74 -7.84
C GLY A 6 6.71 -6.87 -6.43
N PHE A 7 6.26 -8.06 -6.08
CA PHE A 7 5.65 -8.35 -4.79
C PHE A 7 6.41 -9.48 -4.09
N LEU A 8 6.66 -9.31 -2.80
CA LEU A 8 7.19 -10.38 -1.98
C LEU A 8 6.02 -11.19 -1.43
N LYS A 9 6.30 -12.42 -1.02
CA LYS A 9 5.27 -13.29 -0.46
C LYS A 9 4.52 -12.65 0.69
N SER A 10 5.24 -11.89 1.52
CA SER A 10 4.65 -11.28 2.69
C SER A 10 3.55 -10.28 2.34
N ALA A 11 3.53 -9.77 1.11
CA ALA A 11 2.48 -8.86 0.67
C ALA A 11 1.11 -9.53 0.67
N TRP A 12 1.07 -10.86 0.59
CA TRP A 12 -0.18 -11.60 0.47
C TRP A 12 -0.71 -12.14 1.80
N ASN A 13 -0.02 -11.83 2.91
CA ASN A 13 -0.38 -12.39 4.22
C ASN A 13 -1.79 -12.01 4.68
N HIS A 14 -2.32 -10.91 4.18
CA HIS A 14 -3.64 -10.42 4.60
C HIS A 14 -4.71 -10.67 3.55
N GLY A 15 -4.39 -11.44 2.52
CA GLY A 15 -5.38 -11.88 1.55
C GLY A 15 -5.91 -10.83 0.59
N LEU A 16 -5.21 -9.72 0.43
CA LEU A 16 -5.66 -8.68 -0.50
C LEU A 16 -5.35 -9.09 -1.93
N ALA A 17 -6.27 -8.76 -2.84
CA ALA A 17 -6.08 -9.03 -4.25
C ALA A 17 -5.06 -8.05 -4.84
N ARG A 18 -4.26 -8.54 -5.78
CA ARG A 18 -3.26 -7.71 -6.43
C ARG A 18 -3.86 -6.47 -7.08
N GLU A 19 -5.02 -6.62 -7.70
CA GLU A 19 -5.69 -5.50 -8.37
C GLU A 19 -5.98 -4.36 -7.40
N ASN A 20 -6.31 -4.69 -6.16
CA ASN A 20 -6.59 -3.68 -5.15
C ASN A 20 -5.31 -2.96 -4.72
N ILE A 21 -4.22 -3.71 -4.60
CA ILE A 21 -2.93 -3.12 -4.23
C ILE A 21 -2.46 -2.21 -5.36
N ASP A 22 -2.58 -2.67 -6.60
CA ASP A 22 -2.19 -1.86 -7.76
C ASP A 22 -3.00 -0.57 -7.82
N HIS A 23 -4.30 -0.66 -7.54
CA HIS A 23 -5.16 0.53 -7.56
C HIS A 23 -4.71 1.54 -6.50
N ALA A 24 -4.36 1.05 -5.32
CA ALA A 24 -3.89 1.93 -4.24
C ALA A 24 -2.59 2.63 -4.63
N LEU A 25 -1.67 1.89 -5.26
CA LEU A 25 -0.39 2.47 -5.68
C LEU A 25 -0.54 3.45 -6.82
N ASN A 26 -1.53 3.26 -7.67
CA ASN A 26 -1.79 4.17 -8.79
C ASN A 26 -2.55 5.42 -8.35
N ASN A 27 -3.16 5.40 -7.18
CA ASN A 27 -3.97 6.51 -6.68
C ASN A 27 -3.64 6.84 -5.24
N PRO A 28 -2.35 7.13 -4.94
CA PRO A 28 -1.95 7.32 -3.56
C PRO A 28 -2.60 8.57 -2.95
N VAL A 29 -3.10 8.41 -1.74
CA VAL A 29 -3.63 9.51 -0.96
C VAL A 29 -2.51 10.15 -0.15
N THR A 30 -1.66 9.30 0.44
CA THR A 30 -0.56 9.76 1.28
C THR A 30 0.63 8.82 1.08
N VAL A 31 1.83 9.39 1.08
CA VAL A 31 3.06 8.61 1.00
C VAL A 31 3.90 8.92 2.22
N HIS A 32 4.25 7.89 2.99
CA HIS A 32 5.07 8.00 4.19
C HIS A 32 6.48 7.55 3.84
N TYR A 33 7.27 8.46 3.34
CA TYR A 33 8.60 8.12 2.80
C TYR A 33 9.53 7.47 3.80
N PHE A 34 9.53 7.95 5.04
CA PHE A 34 10.45 7.42 6.05
C PHE A 34 10.06 6.02 6.50
N ASP A 35 8.78 5.70 6.46
CA ASP A 35 8.28 4.40 6.87
C ASP A 35 8.15 3.42 5.71
N GLY A 36 8.24 3.91 4.49
CA GLY A 36 8.10 3.07 3.32
C GLY A 36 6.68 2.63 3.04
N TYR A 37 5.68 3.41 3.48
CA TYR A 37 4.28 3.06 3.28
C TYR A 37 3.56 4.04 2.37
N VAL A 38 2.66 3.50 1.56
CA VAL A 38 1.78 4.27 0.70
C VAL A 38 0.34 3.95 1.13
N VAL A 39 -0.46 4.97 1.32
CA VAL A 39 -1.87 4.80 1.63
C VAL A 39 -2.68 5.20 0.40
N GLY A 40 -3.52 4.31 -0.08
CA GLY A 40 -4.37 4.59 -1.24
C GLY A 40 -5.59 3.68 -1.22
N PRO A 41 -6.58 3.98 -2.05
CA PRO A 41 -7.83 3.21 -2.05
C PRO A 41 -7.72 1.93 -2.85
N SER A 42 -8.41 0.89 -2.38
CA SER A 42 -8.68 -0.30 -3.17
C SER A 42 -9.71 0.07 -4.23
N ARG A 43 -10.02 -0.87 -5.11
CA ARG A 43 -11.01 -0.64 -6.16
C ARG A 43 -12.39 -0.35 -5.58
N SER A 44 -12.67 -0.83 -4.37
CA SER A 44 -13.95 -0.58 -3.69
C SER A 44 -13.94 0.70 -2.88
N GLY A 45 -12.79 1.40 -2.81
CA GLY A 45 -12.67 2.64 -2.08
C GLY A 45 -12.12 2.50 -0.66
N ARG A 46 -11.89 1.28 -0.20
CA ARG A 46 -11.30 1.08 1.13
C ARG A 46 -9.83 1.49 1.10
N LEU A 47 -9.41 2.27 2.06
CA LEU A 47 -8.00 2.68 2.12
C LEU A 47 -7.12 1.51 2.56
N LEU A 48 -6.03 1.35 1.86
CA LEU A 48 -5.04 0.30 2.14
C LEU A 48 -3.71 0.96 2.50
N GLU A 49 -2.96 0.31 3.39
CA GLU A 49 -1.56 0.70 3.58
C GLU A 49 -0.70 -0.34 2.90
N VAL A 50 0.20 0.11 2.05
CA VAL A 50 1.04 -0.78 1.24
C VAL A 50 2.48 -0.46 1.56
N GLY A 51 3.22 -1.44 2.08
CA GLY A 51 4.63 -1.27 2.38
C GLY A 51 5.47 -1.58 1.16
N VAL A 52 6.36 -0.65 0.81
CA VAL A 52 7.24 -0.82 -0.36
C VAL A 52 8.67 -0.65 0.12
N SER A 53 9.51 -1.62 -0.19
CA SER A 53 10.92 -1.58 0.20
C SER A 53 11.69 -0.59 -0.65
N ASP A 54 12.91 -0.29 -0.23
CA ASP A 54 13.80 0.60 -1.00
C ASP A 54 14.07 0.06 -2.39
N ASP A 55 14.03 -1.27 -2.54
CA ASP A 55 14.24 -1.93 -3.84
C ASP A 55 13.02 -1.85 -4.74
N GLY A 56 11.90 -1.37 -4.22
CA GLY A 56 10.69 -1.27 -5.01
C GLY A 56 9.79 -2.50 -4.93
N PHE A 57 9.97 -3.37 -3.93
CA PHE A 57 9.12 -4.55 -3.76
C PHE A 57 8.07 -4.29 -2.70
N VAL A 58 6.83 -4.70 -3.01
CA VAL A 58 5.74 -4.64 -2.04
C VAL A 58 5.92 -5.79 -1.06
N PHE A 59 6.08 -5.49 0.22
CA PHE A 59 6.29 -6.50 1.24
C PHE A 59 5.13 -6.60 2.23
N HIS A 60 4.18 -5.68 2.16
CA HIS A 60 3.10 -5.63 3.13
C HIS A 60 1.92 -4.91 2.50
N ALA A 61 0.72 -5.43 2.72
CA ALA A 61 -0.49 -4.77 2.25
C ALA A 61 -1.64 -5.19 3.15
N VAL A 62 -2.33 -4.22 3.74
CA VAL A 62 -3.41 -4.47 4.67
C VAL A 62 -4.31 -3.24 4.69
N SER A 63 -5.52 -3.36 5.23
CA SER A 63 -6.39 -2.20 5.43
C SER A 63 -5.64 -1.16 6.25
N ALA A 64 -5.74 0.09 5.85
CA ALA A 64 -4.97 1.16 6.50
C ALA A 64 -5.31 1.26 7.98
N ARG A 65 -4.27 1.32 8.80
CA ARG A 65 -4.44 1.47 10.23
C ARG A 65 -4.76 2.91 10.55
N GLU A 66 -5.40 3.12 11.70
CA GLU A 66 -5.83 4.45 12.09
C GLU A 66 -4.69 5.46 12.08
N LYS A 67 -3.50 5.05 12.47
CA LYS A 67 -2.38 5.99 12.54
C LYS A 67 -2.04 6.61 11.18
N PHE A 68 -2.38 5.92 10.08
CA PHE A 68 -2.14 6.44 8.74
C PHE A 68 -3.29 7.27 8.22
N LEU A 69 -4.44 7.23 8.90
CA LEU A 69 -5.63 7.95 8.49
C LEU A 69 -5.81 9.25 9.26
N ARG A 70 -5.16 9.36 10.41
CA ARG A 70 -5.30 10.52 11.26
C ARG A 70 -4.61 11.72 10.69
N ARG A 71 -5.27 12.84 10.86
CA ARG A 71 -4.67 14.12 10.51
C ARG A 71 -4.39 14.92 11.77
N LYS A 72 -3.29 15.59 11.76
CA LYS A 72 -2.89 16.41 12.90
C LYS A 72 -2.80 17.85 12.50
#